data_d9418a889bc4803ce29ee2a46367136d
#
_entry.id   d9418a889bc4803ce29ee2a46367136d
#
_cell.length_a   1.000
_cell.length_b   1.000
_cell.length_c   1.000
_cell.angle_alpha   90.00
_cell.angle_beta   90.00
_cell.angle_gamma   90.00
#
_symmetry.space_group_name_H-M   'P 1'
#
loop_
_entity.id
_entity.type
_entity.pdbx_description
1 polymer ?
#
loop_
_entity_poly.entity_id
_entity_poly.type
_entity_poly.pdbx_seq_one_letter_code
_entity_poly.pdbx_strand_id
1 'polypeptide(L)'
;MKKIIELNIRDSFTPSAVFIDGISRSGKAGVAVAISSLERTEHVQNKYIFDTIMTNYELGFLNKKAAIDQLITEIDFTLYFNYLGRNLNTNVHDWSSVLNSRDPSIYKQRMQRKDNLKTAKIIFDEIEKEKPMSINTCEELLLHRELFLEAFNNLFVVVVLRHPVEIVFSWHRTGRGERYGSDKRFIHPTFGSKQNPIPSFALSWSKIYQQLKPLDRVI
;
A
#
# COMPACT_ATOMS: atom_id res chain seq x y z
N MET A 1 4.49 -5.30 -36.85
CA MET A 1 5.19 -5.77 -35.63
C MET A 1 5.09 -4.67 -34.56
N LYS A 2 4.47 -4.96 -33.41
CA LYS A 2 4.54 -4.04 -32.27
C LYS A 2 6.00 -4.06 -31.77
N LYS A 3 6.63 -2.90 -31.71
CA LYS A 3 7.97 -2.75 -31.13
C LYS A 3 7.87 -3.11 -29.65
N ILE A 4 8.53 -4.18 -29.24
CA ILE A 4 8.61 -4.55 -27.83
C ILE A 4 9.52 -3.52 -27.18
N ILE A 5 8.94 -2.67 -26.34
CA ILE A 5 9.70 -1.74 -25.48
C ILE A 5 10.05 -2.51 -24.23
N GLU A 6 11.32 -2.68 -23.97
CA GLU A 6 11.79 -3.34 -22.76
C GLU A 6 11.93 -2.31 -21.64
N LEU A 7 11.32 -2.61 -20.47
CA LEU A 7 11.46 -1.79 -19.28
C LEU A 7 12.80 -2.10 -18.60
N ASN A 8 13.60 -1.06 -18.36
CA ASN A 8 14.75 -1.14 -17.49
C ASN A 8 14.31 -0.76 -16.07
N ILE A 9 14.21 -1.77 -15.19
CA ILE A 9 13.87 -1.54 -13.79
C ILE A 9 15.10 -0.95 -13.10
N ARG A 10 14.93 0.19 -12.43
CA ARG A 10 15.95 0.79 -11.58
C ARG A 10 15.85 0.29 -10.16
N ASP A 11 16.94 0.37 -9.41
CA ASP A 11 16.89 0.16 -7.97
C ASP A 11 16.11 1.26 -7.27
N SER A 12 15.38 0.90 -6.20
CA SER A 12 14.72 1.86 -5.33
C SER A 12 15.77 2.66 -4.55
N PHE A 13 15.58 3.98 -4.45
CA PHE A 13 16.38 4.81 -3.54
C PHE A 13 15.80 4.82 -2.11
N THR A 14 14.63 4.24 -1.88
CA THR A 14 14.05 4.09 -0.55
C THR A 14 14.87 3.07 0.25
N PRO A 15 15.49 3.46 1.37
CA PRO A 15 16.44 2.59 2.09
C PRO A 15 15.78 1.33 2.68
N SER A 16 14.52 1.44 3.11
CA SER A 16 13.75 0.33 3.67
C SER A 16 12.26 0.55 3.48
N ALA A 17 11.55 -0.50 3.10
CA ALA A 17 10.10 -0.52 2.97
C ALA A 17 9.48 -1.42 4.05
N VAL A 18 8.50 -0.89 4.78
CA VAL A 18 7.69 -1.63 5.75
C VAL A 18 6.27 -1.69 5.22
N PHE A 19 5.74 -2.88 5.09
CA PHE A 19 4.35 -3.10 4.73
C PHE A 19 3.59 -3.74 5.88
N ILE A 20 2.48 -3.11 6.25
CA ILE A 20 1.52 -3.67 7.21
C ILE A 20 0.41 -4.31 6.38
N ASP A 21 0.46 -5.64 6.30
CA ASP A 21 -0.48 -6.45 5.54
C ASP A 21 -1.60 -6.98 6.42
N GLY A 22 -2.73 -7.23 5.84
CA GLY A 22 -3.88 -7.82 6.51
C GLY A 22 -5.19 -7.35 5.90
N ILE A 23 -6.18 -8.22 5.96
CA ILE A 23 -7.52 -7.93 5.42
C ILE A 23 -8.10 -6.64 5.98
N SER A 24 -8.94 -5.99 5.22
CA SER A 24 -9.69 -4.81 5.69
C SER A 24 -10.38 -5.12 7.02
N ARG A 25 -10.32 -4.19 7.97
CA ARG A 25 -10.85 -4.30 9.36
C ARG A 25 -10.04 -5.22 10.29
N SER A 26 -8.85 -5.65 9.92
CA SER A 26 -7.95 -6.37 10.82
C SER A 26 -7.40 -5.50 11.98
N GLY A 27 -7.39 -4.18 11.82
CA GLY A 27 -6.76 -3.24 12.75
C GLY A 27 -5.43 -2.70 12.26
N LYS A 28 -5.02 -3.04 11.02
CA LYS A 28 -3.72 -2.64 10.44
C LYS A 28 -3.46 -1.12 10.46
N ALA A 29 -4.51 -0.29 10.32
CA ALA A 29 -4.36 1.17 10.39
C ALA A 29 -3.78 1.63 11.73
N GLY A 30 -4.27 1.08 12.85
CA GLY A 30 -3.73 1.39 14.18
C GLY A 30 -2.29 0.92 14.36
N VAL A 31 -1.97 -0.28 13.86
CA VAL A 31 -0.60 -0.83 13.87
C VAL A 31 0.32 0.04 13.02
N ALA A 32 -0.14 0.49 11.84
CA ALA A 32 0.64 1.34 10.95
C ALA A 32 0.99 2.68 11.60
N VAL A 33 0.03 3.33 12.27
CA VAL A 33 0.28 4.58 13.01
C VAL A 33 1.25 4.36 14.15
N ALA A 34 1.11 3.26 14.91
CA ALA A 34 2.02 2.93 16.01
C ALA A 34 3.47 2.72 15.50
N ILE A 35 3.65 1.97 14.41
CA ILE A 35 4.97 1.77 13.79
C ILE A 35 5.51 3.09 13.24
N SER A 36 4.66 3.93 12.63
CA SER A 36 5.06 5.25 12.11
C SER A 36 5.49 6.23 13.19
N SER A 37 5.27 5.92 14.47
CA SER A 37 5.74 6.75 15.59
C SER A 37 7.14 6.39 16.08
N LEU A 38 7.74 5.33 15.53
CA LEU A 38 9.09 4.91 15.87
C LEU A 38 10.14 5.85 15.25
N GLU A 39 11.39 5.71 15.69
CA GLU A 39 12.51 6.47 15.10
C GLU A 39 12.77 6.02 13.66
N ARG A 40 13.18 6.96 12.82
CA ARG A 40 13.51 6.74 11.41
C ARG A 40 12.36 6.17 10.58
N THR A 41 11.10 6.35 10.99
CA THR A 41 9.94 5.99 10.19
C THR A 41 9.26 7.22 9.62
N GLU A 42 8.87 7.15 8.34
CA GLU A 42 7.97 8.12 7.75
C GLU A 42 6.52 7.81 8.09
N HIS A 43 5.71 8.86 8.30
CA HIS A 43 4.31 8.66 8.64
C HIS A 43 3.57 7.98 7.49
N VAL A 44 2.82 6.93 7.85
CA VAL A 44 2.06 6.15 6.88
C VAL A 44 1.01 7.01 6.16
N GLN A 45 0.88 6.80 4.86
CA GLN A 45 -0.22 7.36 4.06
C GLN A 45 -1.17 6.25 3.63
N ASN A 46 -2.48 6.52 3.71
CA ASN A 46 -3.48 5.56 3.24
C ASN A 46 -3.52 5.57 1.71
N LYS A 47 -3.06 4.49 1.10
CA LYS A 47 -2.97 4.33 -0.35
C LYS A 47 -3.49 2.96 -0.77
N TYR A 48 -4.29 2.97 -1.84
CA TYR A 48 -4.79 1.73 -2.46
C TYR A 48 -4.01 1.32 -3.72
N ILE A 49 -2.94 2.04 -4.03
CA ILE A 49 -2.19 1.81 -5.27
C ILE A 49 -1.50 0.44 -5.27
N PHE A 50 -1.01 -0.02 -4.11
CA PHE A 50 -0.36 -1.31 -3.99
C PHE A 50 -1.34 -2.45 -4.28
N ASP A 51 -2.54 -2.39 -3.72
CA ASP A 51 -3.60 -3.36 -3.98
C ASP A 51 -4.05 -3.32 -5.46
N THR A 52 -4.07 -2.13 -6.06
CA THR A 52 -4.37 -1.97 -7.49
C THR A 52 -3.30 -2.58 -8.39
N ILE A 53 -2.01 -2.42 -8.06
CA ILE A 53 -0.89 -3.02 -8.81
C ILE A 53 -0.98 -4.56 -8.74
N MET A 54 -1.17 -5.11 -7.54
CA MET A 54 -1.33 -6.55 -7.34
C MET A 54 -2.53 -7.11 -8.12
N THR A 55 -3.67 -6.43 -8.04
CA THR A 55 -4.86 -6.79 -8.80
C THR A 55 -4.60 -6.79 -10.32
N ASN A 56 -3.97 -5.74 -10.85
CA ASN A 56 -3.69 -5.64 -12.29
C ASN A 56 -2.68 -6.70 -12.76
N TYR A 57 -1.73 -7.06 -11.91
CA TYR A 57 -0.80 -8.16 -12.17
C TYR A 57 -1.56 -9.51 -12.20
N GLU A 58 -2.41 -9.76 -11.21
CA GLU A 58 -3.21 -10.99 -11.12
C GLU A 58 -4.16 -11.16 -12.31
N LEU A 59 -4.74 -10.06 -12.78
CA LEU A 59 -5.63 -10.05 -13.96
C LEU A 59 -4.86 -10.12 -15.30
N GLY A 60 -3.52 -10.08 -15.28
CA GLY A 60 -2.69 -10.10 -16.47
C GLY A 60 -2.64 -8.78 -17.24
N PHE A 61 -3.11 -7.68 -16.66
CA PHE A 61 -2.99 -6.33 -17.25
C PHE A 61 -1.58 -5.75 -17.10
N LEU A 62 -0.85 -6.20 -16.08
CA LEU A 62 0.56 -5.91 -15.89
C LEU A 62 1.37 -7.20 -15.99
N ASN A 63 2.51 -7.15 -16.68
CA ASN A 63 3.51 -8.18 -16.54
C ASN A 63 4.33 -7.96 -15.26
N LYS A 64 5.10 -8.96 -14.83
CA LYS A 64 5.87 -8.93 -13.59
C LYS A 64 6.82 -7.72 -13.50
N LYS A 65 7.57 -7.44 -14.58
CA LYS A 65 8.50 -6.30 -14.62
C LYS A 65 7.77 -4.97 -14.41
N ALA A 66 6.63 -4.76 -15.09
CA ALA A 66 5.84 -3.55 -14.94
C ALA A 66 5.24 -3.40 -13.54
N ALA A 67 4.81 -4.50 -12.91
CA ALA A 67 4.32 -4.48 -11.55
C ALA A 67 5.42 -4.09 -10.55
N ILE A 68 6.60 -4.68 -10.67
CA ILE A 68 7.78 -4.35 -9.84
C ILE A 68 8.19 -2.88 -10.02
N ASP A 69 8.29 -2.39 -11.25
CA ASP A 69 8.65 -0.99 -11.55
C ASP A 69 7.64 -0.01 -10.94
N GLN A 70 6.34 -0.33 -11.01
CA GLN A 70 5.30 0.51 -10.38
C GLN A 70 5.39 0.48 -8.85
N LEU A 71 5.68 -0.66 -8.22
CA LEU A 71 5.89 -0.75 -6.77
C LEU A 71 7.06 0.13 -6.33
N ILE A 72 8.20 0.04 -7.00
CA ILE A 72 9.39 0.86 -6.73
C ILE A 72 9.07 2.34 -6.92
N THR A 73 8.46 2.69 -8.04
CA THR A 73 8.12 4.07 -8.39
C THR A 73 7.19 4.69 -7.34
N GLU A 74 6.18 3.96 -6.90
CA GLU A 74 5.21 4.48 -5.93
C GLU A 74 5.83 4.71 -4.54
N ILE A 75 6.68 3.78 -4.09
CA ILE A 75 7.39 3.93 -2.81
C ILE A 75 8.35 5.12 -2.85
N ASP A 76 9.13 5.21 -3.91
CA ASP A 76 10.12 6.27 -4.09
C ASP A 76 9.46 7.65 -4.21
N PHE A 77 8.39 7.77 -4.98
CA PHE A 77 7.62 9.03 -5.03
C PHE A 77 7.00 9.37 -3.69
N THR A 78 6.50 8.38 -2.97
CA THR A 78 5.94 8.61 -1.63
C THR A 78 6.99 9.19 -0.69
N LEU A 79 8.16 8.57 -0.63
CA LEU A 79 9.25 9.03 0.23
C LEU A 79 9.73 10.42 -0.19
N TYR A 80 9.98 10.62 -1.49
CA TYR A 80 10.43 11.90 -2.00
C TYR A 80 9.41 13.02 -1.71
N PHE A 81 8.12 12.78 -1.96
CA PHE A 81 7.08 13.77 -1.74
C PHE A 81 6.84 14.04 -0.24
N ASN A 82 7.02 13.05 0.63
CA ASN A 82 7.00 13.29 2.07
C ASN A 82 8.12 14.26 2.49
N TYR A 83 9.31 14.07 1.96
CA TYR A 83 10.45 14.97 2.22
C TYR A 83 10.29 16.35 1.57
N LEU A 84 9.67 16.41 0.40
CA LEU A 84 9.33 17.69 -0.24
C LEU A 84 8.17 18.43 0.46
N GLY A 85 7.37 17.73 1.28
CA GLY A 85 6.16 18.28 1.88
C GLY A 85 4.98 18.36 0.92
N ARG A 86 4.97 17.51 -0.12
CA ARG A 86 3.92 17.45 -1.14
C ARG A 86 3.01 16.23 -0.91
N ASN A 87 1.73 16.35 -1.29
CA ASN A 87 0.73 15.28 -1.20
C ASN A 87 0.55 14.69 0.21
N LEU A 88 0.83 15.47 1.25
CA LEU A 88 0.66 15.07 2.63
C LEU A 88 -0.82 15.12 3.01
N ASN A 89 -1.29 14.06 3.68
CA ASN A 89 -2.63 14.08 4.27
C ASN A 89 -2.61 14.92 5.56
N THR A 90 -3.33 16.04 5.54
CA THR A 90 -3.47 16.96 6.69
C THR A 90 -4.89 16.95 7.28
N ASN A 91 -5.75 16.01 6.89
CA ASN A 91 -7.08 15.89 7.45
C ASN A 91 -7.01 15.39 8.90
N VAL A 92 -7.38 16.22 9.86
CA VAL A 92 -7.28 15.92 11.30
C VAL A 92 -8.13 14.71 11.73
N HIS A 93 -9.14 14.35 10.96
CA HIS A 93 -10.03 13.22 11.25
C HIS A 93 -9.58 11.91 10.58
N ASP A 94 -8.51 11.94 9.80
CA ASP A 94 -7.97 10.76 9.13
C ASP A 94 -6.81 10.17 9.94
N TRP A 95 -6.84 8.85 10.13
CA TRP A 95 -5.80 8.13 10.86
C TRP A 95 -4.41 8.26 10.22
N SER A 96 -4.35 8.45 8.89
CA SER A 96 -3.10 8.60 8.13
C SER A 96 -2.64 10.06 8.00
N SER A 97 -3.25 10.98 8.77
CA SER A 97 -2.84 12.39 8.76
C SER A 97 -1.45 12.57 9.34
N VAL A 98 -0.60 13.33 8.67
CA VAL A 98 0.73 13.71 9.20
C VAL A 98 0.65 14.53 10.49
N LEU A 99 -0.53 15.07 10.82
CA LEU A 99 -0.79 15.74 12.10
C LEU A 99 -0.86 14.76 13.27
N ASN A 100 -1.03 13.46 12.99
CA ASN A 100 -1.00 12.36 13.97
C ASN A 100 0.38 11.69 14.04
N SER A 101 1.38 12.20 13.30
CA SER A 101 2.75 11.69 13.36
C SER A 101 3.43 12.01 14.70
N ARG A 102 4.55 11.34 14.98
CA ARG A 102 5.38 11.59 16.18
C ARG A 102 5.79 13.07 16.30
N ASP A 103 6.12 13.69 15.18
CA ASP A 103 6.47 15.11 15.14
C ASP A 103 5.85 15.82 13.93
N PRO A 104 4.64 16.37 14.08
CA PRO A 104 3.97 17.10 13.01
C PRO A 104 4.73 18.35 12.54
N SER A 105 5.64 18.88 13.36
CA SER A 105 6.40 20.11 13.01
C SER A 105 7.35 19.87 11.84
N ILE A 106 7.91 18.69 11.71
CA ILE A 106 8.76 18.28 10.59
C ILE A 106 8.00 18.41 9.27
N TYR A 107 6.78 17.89 9.21
CA TYR A 107 5.96 17.97 8.00
C TYR A 107 5.53 19.40 7.69
N LYS A 108 5.23 20.22 8.70
CA LYS A 108 4.94 21.65 8.51
C LYS A 108 6.14 22.41 7.92
N GLN A 109 7.37 22.09 8.34
CA GLN A 109 8.60 22.66 7.76
C GLN A 109 8.81 22.17 6.34
N ARG A 110 8.63 20.87 6.07
CA ARG A 110 8.74 20.31 4.72
C ARG A 110 7.76 20.93 3.73
N MET A 111 6.54 21.25 4.14
CA MET A 111 5.53 21.93 3.32
C MET A 111 5.95 23.36 2.86
N GLN A 112 6.97 23.96 3.47
CA GLN A 112 7.53 25.25 3.03
C GLN A 112 8.61 25.11 1.96
N ARG A 113 9.01 23.89 1.62
CA ARG A 113 10.05 23.62 0.61
C ARG A 113 9.56 23.97 -0.79
N LYS A 114 10.42 24.61 -1.56
CA LYS A 114 10.15 24.87 -2.99
C LYS A 114 10.65 23.70 -3.83
N ASP A 115 9.86 23.26 -4.78
CA ASP A 115 10.25 22.21 -5.73
C ASP A 115 11.23 22.77 -6.77
N ASN A 116 12.51 22.50 -6.56
CA ASN A 116 13.60 22.88 -7.46
C ASN A 116 14.81 21.95 -7.27
N LEU A 117 15.79 22.01 -8.18
CA LEU A 117 16.96 21.15 -8.18
C LEU A 117 17.79 21.25 -6.89
N LYS A 118 17.88 22.41 -6.25
CA LYS A 118 18.59 22.59 -5.00
C LYS A 118 17.91 21.82 -3.86
N THR A 119 16.59 21.94 -3.79
CA THR A 119 15.78 21.20 -2.78
C THR A 119 15.84 19.70 -3.04
N ALA A 120 15.77 19.26 -4.30
CA ALA A 120 15.90 17.86 -4.64
C ALA A 120 17.22 17.25 -4.12
N LYS A 121 18.34 17.95 -4.33
CA LYS A 121 19.64 17.52 -3.81
C LYS A 121 19.61 17.40 -2.28
N ILE A 122 19.08 18.39 -1.57
CA ILE A 122 18.97 18.36 -0.10
C ILE A 122 18.13 17.15 0.34
N ILE A 123 17.00 16.86 -0.34
CA ILE A 123 16.15 15.72 -0.02
C ILE A 123 16.91 14.41 -0.15
N PHE A 124 17.64 14.20 -1.24
CA PHE A 124 18.43 12.97 -1.40
C PHE A 124 19.56 12.85 -0.37
N ASP A 125 20.25 13.93 -0.05
CA ASP A 125 21.28 13.97 1.01
C ASP A 125 20.67 13.63 2.39
N GLU A 126 19.47 14.14 2.70
CA GLU A 126 18.72 13.81 3.92
C GLU A 126 18.33 12.33 3.97
N ILE A 127 17.74 11.79 2.88
CA ILE A 127 17.33 10.37 2.79
C ILE A 127 18.55 9.45 2.97
N GLU A 128 19.67 9.75 2.34
CA GLU A 128 20.89 8.96 2.47
C GLU A 128 21.44 8.98 3.90
N LYS A 129 21.41 10.13 4.55
CA LYS A 129 21.86 10.31 5.93
C LYS A 129 20.93 9.65 6.95
N GLU A 130 19.64 9.91 6.85
CA GLU A 130 18.64 9.48 7.84
C GLU A 130 18.24 8.02 7.65
N LYS A 131 18.35 7.50 6.43
CA LYS A 131 17.95 6.15 6.04
C LYS A 131 16.54 5.80 6.55
N PRO A 132 15.51 6.60 6.17
CA PRO A 132 14.16 6.42 6.70
C PRO A 132 13.52 5.13 6.22
N MET A 133 12.59 4.62 7.01
CA MET A 133 11.72 3.50 6.64
C MET A 133 10.39 4.06 6.12
N SER A 134 10.02 3.70 4.89
CA SER A 134 8.71 4.03 4.30
C SER A 134 7.66 3.07 4.84
N ILE A 135 6.64 3.58 5.53
CA ILE A 135 5.57 2.78 6.13
C ILE A 135 4.35 2.77 5.21
N ASN A 136 3.90 1.59 4.86
CA ASN A 136 2.82 1.38 3.89
C ASN A 136 1.82 0.34 4.39
N THR A 137 0.59 0.40 3.89
CA THR A 137 -0.43 -0.62 4.16
C THR A 137 -0.90 -1.27 2.87
N CYS A 138 -1.21 -2.55 2.93
CA CYS A 138 -1.82 -3.30 1.82
C CYS A 138 -2.73 -4.41 2.36
N GLU A 139 -3.43 -5.11 1.47
CA GLU A 139 -4.39 -6.16 1.87
C GLU A 139 -4.00 -7.55 1.37
N GLU A 140 -3.10 -7.67 0.40
CA GLU A 140 -2.81 -8.92 -0.31
C GLU A 140 -1.32 -9.17 -0.58
N LEU A 141 -0.42 -8.52 0.16
CA LEU A 141 1.03 -8.64 -0.09
C LEU A 141 1.49 -10.11 -0.05
N LEU A 142 1.04 -10.87 0.96
CA LEU A 142 1.48 -12.26 1.12
C LEU A 142 1.13 -13.15 -0.08
N LEU A 143 0.06 -12.83 -0.82
CA LEU A 143 -0.32 -13.55 -2.04
C LEU A 143 0.61 -13.24 -3.21
N HIS A 144 1.23 -12.08 -3.20
CA HIS A 144 2.09 -11.55 -4.26
C HIS A 144 3.51 -11.24 -3.76
N ARG A 145 3.94 -11.93 -2.70
CA ARG A 145 5.21 -11.66 -2.00
C ARG A 145 6.43 -11.62 -2.91
N GLU A 146 6.43 -12.39 -4.00
CA GLU A 146 7.53 -12.44 -4.96
C GLU A 146 7.75 -11.09 -5.67
N LEU A 147 6.69 -10.29 -5.90
CA LEU A 147 6.83 -8.95 -6.48
C LEU A 147 7.56 -8.02 -5.52
N PHE A 148 7.20 -8.09 -4.24
CA PHE A 148 7.78 -7.22 -3.21
C PHE A 148 9.22 -7.61 -2.85
N LEU A 149 9.51 -8.92 -2.81
CA LEU A 149 10.87 -9.42 -2.56
C LEU A 149 11.83 -9.06 -3.69
N GLU A 150 11.36 -8.98 -4.93
CA GLU A 150 12.16 -8.53 -6.06
C GLU A 150 12.24 -7.00 -6.17
N ALA A 151 11.22 -6.28 -5.67
CA ALA A 151 11.19 -4.82 -5.71
C ALA A 151 12.09 -4.17 -4.66
N PHE A 152 12.25 -4.78 -3.47
CA PHE A 152 12.87 -4.13 -2.33
C PHE A 152 13.94 -4.99 -1.66
N ASN A 153 15.17 -4.49 -1.58
CA ASN A 153 16.29 -5.17 -0.91
C ASN A 153 16.09 -5.26 0.61
N ASN A 154 15.47 -4.25 1.22
CA ASN A 154 15.18 -4.19 2.66
C ASN A 154 13.67 -4.09 2.87
N LEU A 155 13.00 -5.24 2.80
CA LEU A 155 11.57 -5.37 3.00
C LEU A 155 11.27 -5.92 4.40
N PHE A 156 10.39 -5.23 5.13
CA PHE A 156 9.80 -5.71 6.36
C PHE A 156 8.29 -5.86 6.18
N VAL A 157 7.75 -6.99 6.60
CA VAL A 157 6.32 -7.27 6.50
C VAL A 157 5.76 -7.55 7.89
N VAL A 158 4.74 -6.79 8.28
CA VAL A 158 3.99 -6.98 9.51
C VAL A 158 2.60 -7.47 9.15
N VAL A 159 2.28 -8.70 9.48
CA VAL A 159 0.96 -9.28 9.18
C VAL A 159 0.04 -9.10 10.39
N VAL A 160 -1.08 -8.42 10.18
CA VAL A 160 -2.07 -8.16 11.23
C VAL A 160 -3.22 -9.14 11.08
N LEU A 161 -3.29 -10.09 12.00
CA LEU A 161 -4.34 -11.09 12.06
C LEU A 161 -5.40 -10.69 13.09
N ARG A 162 -6.65 -10.95 12.76
CA ARG A 162 -7.79 -10.76 13.63
C ARG A 162 -8.73 -11.96 13.50
N HIS A 163 -9.45 -12.30 14.56
CA HIS A 163 -10.40 -13.39 14.53
C HIS A 163 -11.42 -13.21 13.41
N PRO A 164 -11.65 -14.20 12.52
CA PRO A 164 -12.52 -14.05 11.33
C PRO A 164 -13.94 -13.58 11.68
N VAL A 165 -14.54 -14.10 12.74
CA VAL A 165 -15.89 -13.70 13.19
C VAL A 165 -15.95 -12.20 13.52
N GLU A 166 -14.91 -11.65 14.15
CA GLU A 166 -14.86 -10.22 14.46
C GLU A 166 -14.71 -9.36 13.19
N ILE A 167 -13.98 -9.86 12.18
CA ILE A 167 -13.86 -9.19 10.89
C ILE A 167 -15.22 -9.16 10.20
N VAL A 168 -15.89 -10.32 10.07
CA VAL A 168 -17.22 -10.43 9.46
C VAL A 168 -18.22 -9.53 10.18
N PHE A 169 -18.26 -9.55 11.50
CA PHE A 169 -19.12 -8.67 12.29
C PHE A 169 -18.82 -7.19 12.03
N SER A 170 -17.54 -6.81 11.97
CA SER A 170 -17.14 -5.44 11.65
C SER A 170 -17.53 -5.02 10.23
N TRP A 171 -17.45 -5.92 9.26
CA TRP A 171 -17.88 -5.68 7.88
C TRP A 171 -19.39 -5.49 7.82
N HIS A 172 -20.17 -6.38 8.45
CA HIS A 172 -21.62 -6.27 8.51
C HIS A 172 -22.06 -4.93 9.14
N ARG A 173 -21.52 -4.59 10.32
CA ARG A 173 -21.84 -3.34 11.02
C ARG A 173 -21.54 -2.08 10.20
N THR A 174 -20.54 -2.12 9.32
CA THR A 174 -20.15 -0.99 8.47
C THR A 174 -20.77 -1.05 7.06
N GLY A 175 -21.57 -2.06 6.76
CA GLY A 175 -22.18 -2.29 5.44
C GLY A 175 -21.17 -2.48 4.32
N ARG A 176 -19.96 -2.97 4.60
CA ARG A 176 -18.91 -3.06 3.59
C ARG A 176 -19.22 -4.08 2.50
N GLY A 177 -19.73 -5.26 2.88
CA GLY A 177 -20.07 -6.31 1.92
C GLY A 177 -21.14 -5.87 0.91
N GLU A 178 -22.09 -5.04 1.31
CA GLU A 178 -23.16 -4.53 0.47
C GLU A 178 -22.70 -3.37 -0.45
N ARG A 179 -21.58 -2.74 -0.13
CA ARG A 179 -21.09 -1.56 -0.84
C ARG A 179 -20.16 -1.87 -1.99
N TYR A 180 -19.51 -3.02 -1.99
CA TYR A 180 -18.56 -3.37 -3.05
C TYR A 180 -19.24 -3.43 -4.40
N GLY A 181 -18.75 -2.58 -5.33
CA GLY A 181 -19.26 -2.48 -6.69
C GLY A 181 -20.55 -1.67 -6.86
N SER A 182 -21.28 -1.35 -5.79
CA SER A 182 -22.53 -0.56 -5.82
C SER A 182 -22.36 0.86 -5.27
N ASP A 183 -21.45 1.07 -4.35
CA ASP A 183 -21.20 2.36 -3.71
C ASP A 183 -19.99 3.05 -4.35
N LYS A 184 -20.19 4.27 -4.87
CA LYS A 184 -19.12 5.11 -5.45
C LYS A 184 -17.95 5.41 -4.52
N ARG A 185 -18.11 5.22 -3.21
CA ARG A 185 -17.02 5.35 -2.22
C ARG A 185 -16.05 4.17 -2.23
N PHE A 186 -16.45 3.03 -2.82
CA PHE A 186 -15.62 1.85 -2.97
C PHE A 186 -15.11 1.78 -4.40
N ILE A 187 -13.93 2.34 -4.59
CA ILE A 187 -13.29 2.49 -5.89
C ILE A 187 -12.48 1.25 -6.33
N HIS A 188 -12.56 0.16 -5.57
CA HIS A 188 -11.89 -1.08 -5.97
C HIS A 188 -12.44 -1.60 -7.30
N PRO A 189 -11.58 -2.06 -8.19
CA PRO A 189 -12.00 -2.74 -9.41
C PRO A 189 -12.92 -3.92 -9.08
N THR A 190 -13.89 -4.18 -9.93
CA THR A 190 -14.79 -5.33 -9.79
C THR A 190 -14.78 -6.17 -11.06
N PHE A 191 -15.05 -7.46 -10.93
CA PHE A 191 -15.29 -8.38 -12.03
C PHE A 191 -16.66 -9.04 -11.89
N GLY A 192 -17.07 -9.82 -12.89
CA GLY A 192 -18.41 -10.42 -12.95
C GLY A 192 -19.44 -9.53 -13.65
N SER A 193 -20.73 -9.74 -13.39
CA SER A 193 -21.79 -8.95 -14.00
C SER A 193 -22.01 -7.62 -13.26
N LYS A 194 -22.58 -6.63 -13.97
CA LYS A 194 -22.97 -5.35 -13.34
C LYS A 194 -24.01 -5.51 -12.24
N GLN A 195 -24.82 -6.57 -12.30
CA GLN A 195 -25.86 -6.88 -11.33
C GLN A 195 -25.29 -7.59 -10.08
N ASN A 196 -24.14 -8.28 -10.23
CA ASN A 196 -23.48 -8.97 -9.15
C ASN A 196 -21.96 -8.75 -9.24
N PRO A 197 -21.50 -7.53 -8.92
CA PRO A 197 -20.09 -7.18 -8.99
C PRO A 197 -19.32 -7.86 -7.84
N ILE A 198 -18.20 -8.48 -8.16
CA ILE A 198 -17.30 -9.12 -7.21
C ILE A 198 -16.05 -8.26 -7.10
N PRO A 199 -15.61 -7.85 -5.91
CA PRO A 199 -14.38 -7.11 -5.76
C PRO A 199 -13.18 -7.88 -6.29
N SER A 200 -12.25 -7.19 -6.94
CA SER A 200 -11.08 -7.78 -7.59
C SER A 200 -10.21 -8.61 -6.64
N PHE A 201 -10.08 -8.21 -5.38
CA PHE A 201 -9.33 -8.97 -4.38
C PHE A 201 -9.94 -10.36 -4.11
N ALA A 202 -11.25 -10.53 -4.31
CA ALA A 202 -11.89 -11.85 -4.16
C ALA A 202 -11.45 -12.85 -5.25
N LEU A 203 -10.86 -12.38 -6.36
CA LEU A 203 -10.33 -13.25 -7.41
C LEU A 203 -9.14 -14.07 -6.90
N SER A 204 -8.18 -13.42 -6.25
CA SER A 204 -7.01 -14.07 -5.66
C SER A 204 -7.43 -15.09 -4.59
N TRP A 205 -8.37 -14.72 -3.72
CA TRP A 205 -8.92 -15.62 -2.71
C TRP A 205 -9.65 -16.82 -3.32
N SER A 206 -10.39 -16.62 -4.41
CA SER A 206 -11.12 -17.73 -5.06
C SER A 206 -10.17 -18.78 -5.63
N LYS A 207 -9.02 -18.38 -6.17
CA LYS A 207 -7.98 -19.30 -6.66
C LYS A 207 -7.38 -20.12 -5.52
N ILE A 208 -7.05 -19.47 -4.39
CA ILE A 208 -6.53 -20.15 -3.21
C ILE A 208 -7.58 -21.11 -2.65
N TYR A 209 -8.82 -20.64 -2.51
CA TYR A 209 -9.92 -21.45 -2.02
C TYR A 209 -10.14 -22.71 -2.87
N GLN A 210 -10.00 -22.63 -4.19
CA GLN A 210 -10.10 -23.77 -5.08
C GLN A 210 -8.97 -24.81 -4.87
N GLN A 211 -7.78 -24.34 -4.45
CA GLN A 211 -6.62 -25.19 -4.19
C GLN A 211 -6.66 -25.87 -2.80
N LEU A 212 -7.48 -25.35 -1.87
CA LEU A 212 -7.61 -25.91 -0.53
C LEU A 212 -8.35 -27.25 -0.59
N LYS A 213 -7.94 -28.20 0.26
CA LYS A 213 -8.68 -29.45 0.48
C LYS A 213 -10.05 -29.13 1.10
N PRO A 214 -11.09 -29.96 0.88
CA PRO A 214 -12.44 -29.71 1.40
C PRO A 214 -12.50 -29.41 2.92
N LEU A 215 -11.67 -30.04 3.73
CA LEU A 215 -11.61 -29.81 5.17
C LEU A 215 -10.97 -28.44 5.52
N ASP A 216 -10.08 -27.94 4.69
CA ASP A 216 -9.39 -26.66 4.90
C ASP A 216 -10.22 -25.46 4.43
N ARG A 217 -11.37 -25.73 3.78
CA ARG A 217 -12.32 -24.71 3.29
C ARG A 217 -13.34 -24.27 4.34
N VAL A 218 -13.33 -24.87 5.51
CA VAL A 218 -14.33 -24.67 6.57
C VAL A 218 -13.93 -23.54 7.53
N ILE A 219 -12.81 -22.89 7.31
CA ILE A 219 -12.30 -21.83 8.21
C ILE A 219 -12.58 -20.46 7.62
#